data_ac554b2706c694c8232e17c04c8d0d21
#
_entry.id   ac554b2706c694c8232e17c04c8d0d21
#
_cell.length_a   1.000
_cell.length_b   1.000
_cell.length_c   1.000
_cell.angle_alpha   90.00
_cell.angle_beta   90.00
_cell.angle_gamma   90.00
#
_symmetry.space_group_name_H-M   'P 1'
#
loop_
_entity.id
_entity.type
_entity.pdbx_description
1 polymer ?
#
loop_
_entity_poly.entity_id
_entity_poly.type
_entity_poly.pdbx_seq_one_letter_code
_entity_poly.pdbx_strand_id
1 'polypeptide(L)'
;MHLAIICLFTGCTIFAQNIDVQPIPQQVSKQDGQINLPETYQLLGETEANPYAVQELKDLLGGKHPANTGLRIYIGEKGDKSIRKFTRQIPNQKEGYYLSINNKEIILAGNDERGTYYALQTLKQLLKDNQLPVIEIQDYPAIRYRGVVEGFYGTPWSHNARLRQLQFYGENKMNTYIYGPKDDPYHSSPNWRLPYPEKEAKQLQELVKVAQENEVDFVWAIHPGQDIKWNKEDRELLLAKFEKMYHLGVRSFAVFFDDISGEGTNPVKQAELLNYIDEHFVKVKPDVTPLIMCPTEYNKSWSDPAKGYLTTLGDKLNPSIQIMWTGDRVISDITQDGIQWINERIKRPAYIWWNFPVSDYVRDHLLMGPVYGNDTQIANQMSGFVTNPMEHAEASKIAIYSVASYAWNPTKYNSEKTWKDAIMNILPDAATELEFFAAHNSDLGPNGHKYRREES
;
A
#
# COMPACT_ATOMS: atom_id res chain seq x y z
N MET A 1 45.16 9.40 47.32
CA MET A 1 44.02 10.27 47.10
C MET A 1 43.52 10.02 45.66
N HIS A 2 42.52 9.14 45.51
CA HIS A 2 41.97 8.75 44.20
C HIS A 2 40.67 9.54 44.01
N LEU A 3 40.64 10.42 43.01
CA LEU A 3 39.47 11.19 42.65
C LEU A 3 38.60 10.33 41.70
N ALA A 4 37.45 9.87 42.15
CA ALA A 4 36.47 9.21 41.31
C ALA A 4 35.61 10.23 40.60
N ILE A 5 35.71 10.31 39.27
CA ILE A 5 34.84 11.12 38.42
C ILE A 5 33.55 10.31 38.21
N ILE A 6 32.46 10.78 38.85
CA ILE A 6 31.12 10.26 38.59
C ILE A 6 30.57 10.98 37.35
N CYS A 7 30.54 10.29 36.21
CA CYS A 7 29.78 10.74 35.06
C CYS A 7 28.28 10.49 35.28
N LEU A 8 27.54 11.54 35.57
CA LEU A 8 26.07 11.54 35.54
C LEU A 8 25.62 11.43 34.08
N PHE A 9 25.22 10.25 33.66
CA PHE A 9 24.39 10.08 32.48
C PHE A 9 22.98 10.56 32.80
N THR A 10 22.65 11.79 32.40
CA THR A 10 21.25 12.22 32.31
C THR A 10 20.59 11.45 31.18
N GLY A 11 19.94 10.36 31.52
CA GLY A 11 19.06 9.64 30.62
C GLY A 11 17.90 10.55 30.23
N CYS A 12 17.95 11.06 28.99
CA CYS A 12 16.80 11.71 28.37
C CYS A 12 15.75 10.61 28.14
N THR A 13 14.80 10.47 29.03
CA THR A 13 13.60 9.67 28.80
C THR A 13 12.82 10.35 27.68
N ILE A 14 12.94 9.83 26.47
CA ILE A 14 12.07 10.20 25.34
C ILE A 14 10.69 9.62 25.68
N PHE A 15 9.84 10.42 26.31
CA PHE A 15 8.42 10.12 26.34
C PHE A 15 7.93 10.11 24.90
N ALA A 16 7.37 9.00 24.45
CA ALA A 16 6.65 8.93 23.19
C ALA A 16 5.49 9.93 23.27
N GLN A 17 5.68 11.12 22.68
CA GLN A 17 4.64 12.15 22.65
C GLN A 17 3.55 11.65 21.69
N ASN A 18 2.38 11.37 22.23
CA ASN A 18 1.22 10.97 21.43
C ASN A 18 0.87 12.11 20.47
N ILE A 19 1.02 11.85 19.17
CA ILE A 19 0.47 12.66 18.10
C ILE A 19 -0.67 11.87 17.45
N ASP A 20 -1.69 12.60 17.04
CA ASP A 20 -2.85 12.03 16.36
C ASP A 20 -2.60 12.01 14.85
N VAL A 21 -1.69 11.13 14.41
CA VAL A 21 -1.31 10.91 13.01
C VAL A 21 -1.26 9.42 12.73
N GLN A 22 -1.88 9.02 11.65
CA GLN A 22 -1.85 7.64 11.13
C GLN A 22 -1.47 7.64 9.64
N PRO A 23 -0.67 6.67 9.22
CA PRO A 23 0.13 5.72 10.00
C PRO A 23 1.08 6.40 11.00
N ILE A 24 1.37 5.72 12.12
CA ILE A 24 2.26 6.27 13.17
C ILE A 24 3.67 6.46 12.62
N PRO A 25 4.23 7.68 12.65
CA PRO A 25 5.56 7.94 12.11
C PRO A 25 6.69 7.24 12.87
N GLN A 26 7.81 6.99 12.17
CA GLN A 26 8.98 6.35 12.73
C GLN A 26 9.61 7.18 13.87
N GLN A 27 9.81 8.47 13.63
CA GLN A 27 10.40 9.39 14.62
C GLN A 27 9.63 10.68 14.68
N VAL A 28 9.36 11.14 15.89
CA VAL A 28 8.63 12.38 16.18
C VAL A 28 9.33 13.13 17.29
N SER A 29 9.56 14.42 17.10
CA SER A 29 9.99 15.38 18.12
C SER A 29 9.00 16.53 18.15
N LYS A 30 8.12 16.55 19.13
CA LYS A 30 7.13 17.60 19.34
C LYS A 30 7.65 18.59 20.39
N GLN A 31 7.50 19.87 20.14
CA GLN A 31 7.78 20.94 21.08
C GLN A 31 6.49 21.55 21.59
N ASP A 32 6.57 22.31 22.68
CA ASP A 32 5.44 23.07 23.15
C ASP A 32 5.10 24.22 22.19
N GLY A 33 3.82 24.45 21.99
CA GLY A 33 3.30 25.52 21.16
C GLY A 33 2.63 25.06 19.87
N GLN A 34 1.92 26.00 19.29
CA GLN A 34 1.21 25.86 18.00
C GLN A 34 1.46 27.12 17.18
N ILE A 35 1.36 27.00 15.88
CA ILE A 35 1.34 28.12 14.93
C ILE A 35 -0.02 28.20 14.25
N ASN A 36 -0.50 29.43 14.04
CA ASN A 36 -1.63 29.66 13.13
C ASN A 36 -1.09 29.77 11.71
N LEU A 37 -1.74 29.15 10.74
CA LEU A 37 -1.44 29.39 9.33
C LEU A 37 -1.82 30.84 8.99
N PRO A 38 -0.85 31.68 8.57
CA PRO A 38 -1.11 33.09 8.27
C PRO A 38 -1.88 33.22 6.94
N GLU A 39 -2.50 34.40 6.71
CA GLU A 39 -3.18 34.71 5.45
C GLU A 39 -2.23 34.81 4.26
N THR A 40 -0.94 35.04 4.50
CA THR A 40 0.09 35.11 3.44
C THR A 40 1.26 34.19 3.75
N TYR A 41 1.79 33.53 2.73
CA TYR A 41 2.91 32.63 2.83
C TYR A 41 3.85 32.76 1.63
N GLN A 42 5.11 32.31 1.79
CA GLN A 42 6.07 32.19 0.70
C GLN A 42 6.25 30.71 0.37
N LEU A 43 5.81 30.29 -0.83
CA LEU A 43 6.01 28.91 -1.31
C LEU A 43 7.33 28.80 -2.07
N LEU A 44 8.16 27.83 -1.71
CA LEU A 44 9.49 27.58 -2.23
C LEU A 44 9.61 26.13 -2.71
N GLY A 45 9.92 25.94 -3.98
CA GLY A 45 10.08 24.62 -4.61
C GLY A 45 8.88 24.16 -5.45
N GLU A 46 7.86 24.98 -5.63
CA GLU A 46 6.64 24.60 -6.35
C GLU A 46 6.86 24.17 -7.81
N THR A 47 7.95 24.60 -8.45
CA THR A 47 8.29 24.25 -9.82
C THR A 47 9.22 23.06 -9.95
N GLU A 48 9.78 22.59 -8.85
CA GLU A 48 10.73 21.46 -8.80
C GLU A 48 10.07 20.20 -8.23
N ALA A 49 9.15 20.36 -7.26
CA ALA A 49 8.52 19.29 -6.52
C ALA A 49 7.40 18.55 -7.29
N ASN A 50 7.01 17.39 -6.78
CA ASN A 50 5.87 16.61 -7.26
C ASN A 50 4.64 17.50 -7.50
N PRO A 51 4.11 17.57 -8.75
CA PRO A 51 3.04 18.50 -9.10
C PRO A 51 1.72 18.22 -8.37
N TYR A 52 1.44 16.96 -8.04
CA TYR A 52 0.23 16.56 -7.33
C TYR A 52 0.29 17.01 -5.86
N ALA A 53 1.44 16.82 -5.21
CA ALA A 53 1.69 17.31 -3.85
C ALA A 53 1.62 18.86 -3.80
N VAL A 54 2.16 19.56 -4.79
CA VAL A 54 2.08 21.03 -4.88
C VAL A 54 0.65 21.50 -5.05
N GLN A 55 -0.14 20.86 -5.93
CA GLN A 55 -1.53 21.23 -6.15
C GLN A 55 -2.37 21.00 -4.88
N GLU A 56 -2.23 19.83 -4.26
CA GLU A 56 -2.97 19.50 -3.04
C GLU A 56 -2.57 20.40 -1.86
N LEU A 57 -1.29 20.81 -1.76
CA LEU A 57 -0.85 21.80 -0.77
C LEU A 57 -1.52 23.17 -1.02
N LYS A 58 -1.62 23.62 -2.26
CA LYS A 58 -2.32 24.86 -2.61
C LYS A 58 -3.81 24.80 -2.26
N ASP A 59 -4.44 23.66 -2.52
CA ASP A 59 -5.84 23.41 -2.14
C ASP A 59 -6.03 23.42 -0.61
N LEU A 60 -5.12 22.80 0.15
CA LEU A 60 -5.11 22.82 1.61
C LEU A 60 -4.96 24.24 2.18
N LEU A 61 -4.11 25.06 1.55
CA LEU A 61 -3.90 26.45 1.97
C LEU A 61 -5.10 27.34 1.65
N GLY A 62 -5.99 26.93 0.73
CA GLY A 62 -7.28 27.58 0.44
C GLY A 62 -7.13 29.10 0.21
N GLY A 63 -8.09 29.93 0.38
CA GLY A 63 -8.08 31.38 0.15
C GLY A 63 -6.89 32.21 0.69
N LYS A 64 -5.81 31.59 1.17
CA LYS A 64 -4.55 32.22 1.59
C LYS A 64 -3.71 32.59 0.36
N HIS A 65 -2.93 33.67 0.45
CA HIS A 65 -2.26 34.26 -0.71
C HIS A 65 -0.74 34.05 -0.67
N PRO A 66 -0.12 33.56 -1.78
CA PRO A 66 1.33 33.55 -1.89
C PRO A 66 1.87 34.98 -1.91
N ALA A 67 2.96 35.22 -1.17
CA ALA A 67 3.62 36.52 -1.04
C ALA A 67 5.15 36.35 -0.96
N ASN A 68 5.88 37.46 -1.13
CA ASN A 68 7.34 37.43 -0.99
C ASN A 68 7.82 37.50 0.48
N THR A 69 6.90 37.59 1.41
CA THR A 69 7.17 37.68 2.87
C THR A 69 6.16 36.81 3.63
N GLY A 70 6.45 36.50 4.88
CA GLY A 70 5.57 35.70 5.73
C GLY A 70 6.16 34.33 6.06
N LEU A 71 5.31 33.39 6.42
CA LEU A 71 5.68 32.00 6.71
C LEU A 71 6.25 31.34 5.43
N ARG A 72 7.44 30.78 5.53
CA ARG A 72 8.05 30.06 4.39
C ARG A 72 7.59 28.62 4.40
N ILE A 73 7.10 28.15 3.26
CA ILE A 73 6.73 26.75 3.05
C ILE A 73 7.68 26.19 1.99
N TYR A 74 8.51 25.24 2.39
CA TYR A 74 9.41 24.52 1.48
C TYR A 74 8.79 23.21 1.10
N ILE A 75 8.77 22.91 -0.20
CA ILE A 75 8.33 21.64 -0.75
C ILE A 75 9.34 21.17 -1.80
N GLY A 76 9.68 19.86 -1.80
CA GLY A 76 10.61 19.29 -2.78
C GLY A 76 11.13 17.92 -2.44
N GLU A 77 11.87 17.35 -3.38
CA GLU A 77 12.54 16.07 -3.31
C GLU A 77 14.04 16.23 -3.11
N LYS A 78 14.67 15.17 -2.61
CA LYS A 78 16.12 15.13 -2.42
C LYS A 78 16.85 15.35 -3.75
N GLY A 79 17.55 16.46 -3.84
CA GLY A 79 18.23 16.94 -5.06
C GLY A 79 17.78 18.34 -5.47
N ASP A 80 16.58 18.75 -5.08
CA ASP A 80 16.03 20.06 -5.38
C ASP A 80 16.77 21.19 -4.65
N LYS A 81 16.83 22.34 -5.29
CA LYS A 81 17.55 23.49 -4.74
C LYS A 81 16.83 24.06 -3.51
N SER A 82 15.48 24.07 -3.55
CA SER A 82 14.62 24.60 -2.51
C SER A 82 14.87 23.95 -1.15
N ILE A 83 15.04 22.63 -1.12
CA ILE A 83 15.17 21.82 0.12
C ILE A 83 16.62 21.37 0.39
N ARG A 84 17.62 21.82 -0.37
CA ARG A 84 19.01 21.38 -0.24
C ARG A 84 19.58 21.50 1.18
N LYS A 85 19.21 22.55 1.92
CA LYS A 85 19.66 22.75 3.30
C LYS A 85 19.13 21.72 4.29
N PHE A 86 18.08 20.98 3.92
CA PHE A 86 17.43 19.97 4.75
C PHE A 86 17.78 18.52 4.36
N THR A 87 18.65 18.32 3.36
CA THR A 87 18.98 16.98 2.81
C THR A 87 19.45 15.99 3.89
N ARG A 88 20.12 16.46 4.95
CA ARG A 88 20.63 15.60 6.03
C ARG A 88 19.54 15.07 6.95
N GLN A 89 18.39 15.74 7.03
CA GLN A 89 17.25 15.35 7.85
C GLN A 89 16.34 14.36 7.11
N ILE A 90 16.40 14.31 5.77
CA ILE A 90 15.57 13.41 4.97
C ILE A 90 16.07 11.97 5.13
N PRO A 91 15.22 11.01 5.54
CA PRO A 91 15.57 9.59 5.56
C PRO A 91 15.98 9.10 4.17
N ASN A 92 16.94 8.16 4.10
CA ASN A 92 17.41 7.60 2.83
C ASN A 92 16.53 6.48 2.27
N GLN A 93 15.57 6.00 3.05
CA GLN A 93 14.61 5.00 2.63
C GLN A 93 13.71 5.55 1.53
N LYS A 94 13.31 4.70 0.57
CA LYS A 94 12.29 5.06 -0.43
C LYS A 94 11.03 5.52 0.27
N GLU A 95 10.38 6.54 -0.32
CA GLU A 95 9.15 7.15 0.21
C GLU A 95 9.34 7.80 1.59
N GLY A 96 10.60 7.93 2.03
CA GLY A 96 10.94 8.63 3.27
C GLY A 96 10.77 10.13 3.14
N TYR A 97 10.44 10.80 4.25
CA TYR A 97 10.29 12.26 4.28
C TYR A 97 10.72 12.87 5.60
N TYR A 98 11.04 14.14 5.53
CA TYR A 98 11.21 15.05 6.65
C TYR A 98 10.12 16.12 6.62
N LEU A 99 9.33 16.21 7.69
CA LEU A 99 8.35 17.27 7.94
C LEU A 99 8.78 18.06 9.15
N SER A 100 8.89 19.38 9.03
CA SER A 100 9.15 20.27 10.16
C SER A 100 8.21 21.46 10.14
N ILE A 101 7.66 21.80 11.28
CA ILE A 101 6.71 22.91 11.47
C ILE A 101 7.19 23.75 12.64
N ASN A 102 7.47 25.03 12.39
CA ASN A 102 7.83 26.00 13.40
C ASN A 102 7.35 27.44 13.03
N ASN A 103 7.56 28.41 13.92
CA ASN A 103 7.08 29.78 13.72
C ASN A 103 7.64 30.53 12.49
N LYS A 104 8.66 29.98 11.82
CA LYS A 104 9.33 30.62 10.70
C LYS A 104 9.09 29.89 9.37
N GLU A 105 8.95 28.56 9.44
CA GLU A 105 8.91 27.76 8.23
C GLU A 105 8.17 26.41 8.45
N ILE A 106 7.56 25.93 7.38
CA ILE A 106 7.08 24.57 7.21
C ILE A 106 7.94 23.92 6.12
N ILE A 107 8.39 22.69 6.35
CA ILE A 107 9.28 21.95 5.46
C ILE A 107 8.62 20.61 5.12
N LEU A 108 8.39 20.39 3.82
CA LEU A 108 7.87 19.16 3.24
C LEU A 108 8.94 18.61 2.29
N ALA A 109 9.83 17.75 2.79
CA ALA A 109 11.00 17.31 2.05
C ALA A 109 11.03 15.78 1.94
N GLY A 110 10.77 15.26 0.74
CA GLY A 110 10.81 13.82 0.43
C GLY A 110 12.18 13.34 0.01
N ASN A 111 12.45 12.02 0.21
CA ASN A 111 13.58 11.35 -0.43
C ASN A 111 13.34 11.14 -1.94
N ASP A 112 12.07 11.11 -2.33
CA ASP A 112 11.52 11.01 -3.67
C ASP A 112 10.13 11.69 -3.73
N GLU A 113 9.51 11.72 -4.92
CA GLU A 113 8.21 12.36 -5.16
C GLU A 113 7.13 11.85 -4.19
N ARG A 114 7.06 10.54 -3.99
CA ARG A 114 6.09 9.92 -3.08
C ARG A 114 6.33 10.30 -1.62
N GLY A 115 7.59 10.42 -1.22
CA GLY A 115 7.95 10.93 0.12
C GLY A 115 7.44 12.35 0.36
N THR A 116 7.55 13.25 -0.63
CA THR A 116 7.01 14.62 -0.55
C THR A 116 5.48 14.60 -0.42
N TYR A 117 4.81 13.77 -1.22
CA TYR A 117 3.36 13.57 -1.14
C TYR A 117 2.93 13.09 0.27
N TYR A 118 3.65 12.13 0.85
CA TYR A 118 3.34 11.61 2.20
C TYR A 118 3.64 12.60 3.32
N ALA A 119 4.64 13.47 3.16
CA ALA A 119 4.84 14.59 4.07
C ALA A 119 3.61 15.51 4.10
N LEU A 120 3.02 15.77 2.93
CA LEU A 120 1.79 16.56 2.83
C LEU A 120 0.59 15.86 3.48
N GLN A 121 0.42 14.54 3.28
CA GLN A 121 -0.67 13.81 3.94
C GLN A 121 -0.55 13.88 5.47
N THR A 122 0.67 13.87 5.99
CA THR A 122 0.92 14.07 7.43
C THR A 122 0.61 15.51 7.86
N LEU A 123 0.98 16.50 7.06
CA LEU A 123 0.63 17.91 7.36
C LEU A 123 -0.89 18.11 7.41
N LYS A 124 -1.64 17.49 6.49
CA LYS A 124 -3.12 17.54 6.47
C LYS A 124 -3.73 17.02 7.78
N GLN A 125 -3.24 15.89 8.28
CA GLN A 125 -3.72 15.33 9.55
C GLN A 125 -3.38 16.18 10.77
N LEU A 126 -2.24 16.91 10.74
CA LEU A 126 -1.81 17.79 11.82
C LEU A 126 -2.54 19.12 11.83
N LEU A 127 -3.09 19.55 10.70
CA LEU A 127 -3.82 20.82 10.59
C LEU A 127 -5.23 20.69 11.18
N LYS A 128 -5.48 21.37 12.30
CA LYS A 128 -6.80 21.41 12.95
C LYS A 128 -7.15 22.89 13.27
N ASP A 129 -8.31 23.33 12.86
CA ASP A 129 -8.81 24.70 13.12
C ASP A 129 -7.81 25.81 12.73
N ASN A 130 -7.15 25.66 11.57
CA ASN A 130 -6.12 26.57 11.07
C ASN A 130 -4.85 26.64 11.95
N GLN A 131 -4.64 25.64 12.82
CA GLN A 131 -3.49 25.53 13.72
C GLN A 131 -2.65 24.29 13.43
N LEU A 132 -1.34 24.42 13.59
CA LEU A 132 -0.36 23.34 13.45
C LEU A 132 0.52 23.27 14.70
N PRO A 133 0.85 22.07 15.21
CA PRO A 133 1.81 21.91 16.30
C PRO A 133 3.23 22.27 15.85
N VAL A 134 4.07 22.73 16.77
CA VAL A 134 5.52 22.83 16.55
C VAL A 134 6.12 21.43 16.66
N ILE A 135 6.62 20.87 15.54
CA ILE A 135 6.97 19.45 15.44
C ILE A 135 8.02 19.18 14.37
N GLU A 136 8.82 18.15 14.57
CA GLU A 136 9.68 17.53 13.55
C GLU A 136 9.35 16.05 13.44
N ILE A 137 9.25 15.56 12.20
CA ILE A 137 8.95 14.17 11.88
C ILE A 137 9.96 13.69 10.84
N GLN A 138 10.59 12.53 11.10
CA GLN A 138 11.33 11.76 10.12
C GLN A 138 10.62 10.42 9.98
N ASP A 139 10.18 10.11 8.75
CA ASP A 139 9.28 8.98 8.55
C ASP A 139 9.55 8.24 7.24
N TYR A 140 9.26 6.95 7.22
CA TYR A 140 9.39 6.07 6.06
C TYR A 140 8.64 4.75 6.30
N PRO A 141 8.18 4.06 5.24
CA PRO A 141 7.49 2.78 5.40
C PRO A 141 8.43 1.63 5.75
N ALA A 142 7.94 0.69 6.56
CA ALA A 142 8.63 -0.55 6.87
C ALA A 142 8.50 -1.59 5.74
N ILE A 143 7.34 -1.66 5.10
CA ILE A 143 7.06 -2.57 3.97
C ILE A 143 6.98 -1.77 2.68
N ARG A 144 7.70 -2.22 1.64
CA ARG A 144 7.88 -1.48 0.38
C ARG A 144 6.58 -1.29 -0.40
N TYR A 145 5.83 -2.38 -0.67
CA TYR A 145 4.56 -2.33 -1.39
C TYR A 145 3.41 -2.56 -0.40
N ARG A 146 2.47 -1.63 -0.36
CA ARG A 146 1.39 -1.59 0.64
C ARG A 146 0.10 -1.19 -0.03
N GLY A 147 -0.95 -2.00 0.16
CA GLY A 147 -2.20 -1.62 -0.51
C GLY A 147 -3.27 -2.68 -0.51
N VAL A 148 -3.98 -2.74 -1.61
CA VAL A 148 -5.18 -3.56 -1.77
C VAL A 148 -5.09 -4.37 -3.05
N VAL A 149 -5.57 -5.62 -3.01
CA VAL A 149 -5.83 -6.45 -4.17
C VAL A 149 -7.34 -6.67 -4.29
N GLU A 150 -7.96 -6.15 -5.35
CA GLU A 150 -9.37 -6.44 -5.68
C GLU A 150 -9.44 -7.82 -6.33
N GLY A 151 -9.49 -8.86 -5.48
CA GLY A 151 -9.45 -10.27 -5.90
C GLY A 151 -10.56 -11.13 -5.31
N PHE A 152 -11.53 -10.54 -4.60
CA PHE A 152 -12.64 -11.23 -3.97
C PHE A 152 -13.65 -11.78 -5.00
N TYR A 153 -14.40 -12.79 -4.59
CA TYR A 153 -15.58 -13.30 -5.30
C TYR A 153 -16.84 -12.57 -4.80
N GLY A 154 -17.71 -12.15 -5.71
CA GLY A 154 -18.94 -11.42 -5.40
C GLY A 154 -19.24 -10.34 -6.42
N THR A 155 -19.95 -9.30 -6.01
CA THR A 155 -20.22 -8.13 -6.85
C THR A 155 -18.98 -7.23 -6.86
N PRO A 156 -18.34 -7.02 -8.02
CA PRO A 156 -17.16 -6.17 -8.09
C PRO A 156 -17.47 -4.73 -7.76
N TRP A 157 -16.47 -4.00 -7.35
CA TRP A 157 -16.64 -2.59 -7.06
C TRP A 157 -17.04 -1.78 -8.28
N SER A 158 -17.95 -0.83 -8.11
CA SER A 158 -18.28 0.11 -9.17
C SER A 158 -17.07 0.99 -9.49
N HIS A 159 -17.04 1.54 -10.71
CA HIS A 159 -16.01 2.47 -11.14
C HIS A 159 -15.83 3.64 -10.14
N ASN A 160 -16.96 4.25 -9.71
CA ASN A 160 -16.91 5.34 -8.72
C ASN A 160 -16.39 4.90 -7.34
N ALA A 161 -16.67 3.67 -6.93
CA ALA A 161 -16.09 3.14 -5.69
C ALA A 161 -14.57 3.00 -5.80
N ARG A 162 -14.05 2.49 -6.92
CA ARG A 162 -12.61 2.39 -7.18
C ARG A 162 -11.92 3.76 -7.17
N LEU A 163 -12.53 4.79 -7.76
CA LEU A 163 -12.00 6.16 -7.72
C LEU A 163 -11.87 6.67 -6.27
N ARG A 164 -12.89 6.49 -5.43
CA ARG A 164 -12.83 6.88 -4.01
C ARG A 164 -11.83 6.05 -3.20
N GLN A 165 -11.65 4.79 -3.54
CA GLN A 165 -10.65 3.93 -2.91
C GLN A 165 -9.23 4.40 -3.23
N LEU A 166 -8.93 4.76 -4.48
CA LEU A 166 -7.61 5.27 -4.88
C LEU A 166 -7.22 6.54 -4.13
N GLN A 167 -8.15 7.48 -3.95
CA GLN A 167 -7.95 8.66 -3.12
C GLN A 167 -7.65 8.28 -1.65
N PHE A 168 -8.48 7.38 -1.09
CA PHE A 168 -8.30 6.90 0.27
C PHE A 168 -6.95 6.19 0.48
N TYR A 169 -6.45 5.46 -0.53
CA TYR A 169 -5.14 4.82 -0.44
C TYR A 169 -4.00 5.84 -0.36
N GLY A 170 -3.99 6.86 -1.22
CA GLY A 170 -3.00 7.92 -1.18
C GLY A 170 -3.00 8.69 0.14
N GLU A 171 -4.17 9.07 0.65
CA GLU A 171 -4.34 9.74 1.95
C GLU A 171 -3.78 8.93 3.13
N ASN A 172 -3.83 7.59 3.03
CA ASN A 172 -3.35 6.66 4.06
C ASN A 172 -1.97 6.06 3.73
N LYS A 173 -1.20 6.67 2.82
CA LYS A 173 0.17 6.28 2.45
C LYS A 173 0.30 4.84 1.94
N MET A 174 -0.75 4.31 1.33
CA MET A 174 -0.69 3.10 0.52
C MET A 174 -0.24 3.44 -0.90
N ASN A 175 0.58 2.59 -1.49
CA ASN A 175 1.18 2.83 -2.79
C ASN A 175 0.79 1.80 -3.86
N THR A 176 -0.12 0.86 -3.56
CA THR A 176 -0.42 -0.25 -4.47
C THR A 176 -1.92 -0.56 -4.49
N TYR A 177 -2.49 -0.58 -5.69
CA TYR A 177 -3.81 -1.15 -5.95
C TYR A 177 -3.71 -2.17 -7.06
N ILE A 178 -3.98 -3.44 -6.76
CA ILE A 178 -3.97 -4.53 -7.74
C ILE A 178 -5.39 -4.76 -8.25
N TYR A 179 -5.60 -4.42 -9.52
CA TYR A 179 -6.84 -4.61 -10.23
C TYR A 179 -6.91 -6.03 -10.80
N GLY A 180 -7.68 -6.90 -10.17
CA GLY A 180 -7.90 -8.29 -10.57
C GLY A 180 -9.32 -8.78 -10.28
N PRO A 181 -10.39 -7.97 -10.62
CA PRO A 181 -11.76 -8.34 -10.29
C PRO A 181 -12.18 -9.61 -11.03
N LYS A 182 -12.83 -10.53 -10.31
CA LYS A 182 -13.18 -11.88 -10.83
C LYS A 182 -14.21 -11.88 -11.95
N ASP A 183 -14.93 -10.79 -12.18
CA ASP A 183 -15.94 -10.64 -13.23
C ASP A 183 -15.47 -9.85 -14.46
N ASP A 184 -14.23 -9.35 -14.47
CA ASP A 184 -13.68 -8.73 -15.67
C ASP A 184 -13.37 -9.80 -16.73
N PRO A 185 -14.15 -9.89 -17.82
CA PRO A 185 -13.97 -10.92 -18.82
C PRO A 185 -12.69 -10.75 -19.66
N TYR A 186 -12.07 -9.55 -19.60
CA TYR A 186 -10.86 -9.23 -20.36
C TYR A 186 -9.58 -9.38 -19.51
N HIS A 187 -9.74 -9.59 -18.23
CA HIS A 187 -8.69 -9.96 -17.28
C HIS A 187 -8.44 -11.49 -17.28
N SER A 188 -9.49 -12.31 -17.50
CA SER A 188 -9.45 -13.75 -17.35
C SER A 188 -9.95 -14.50 -18.60
N SER A 189 -9.95 -15.85 -18.51
CA SER A 189 -10.51 -16.74 -19.54
C SER A 189 -12.03 -16.49 -19.73
N PRO A 190 -12.54 -16.57 -20.97
CA PRO A 190 -11.80 -16.88 -22.20
C PRO A 190 -11.23 -15.65 -22.93
N ASN A 191 -11.55 -14.43 -22.50
CA ASN A 191 -11.35 -13.22 -23.29
C ASN A 191 -10.06 -12.46 -22.95
N TRP A 192 -9.18 -12.99 -22.11
CA TRP A 192 -7.92 -12.30 -21.74
C TRP A 192 -7.04 -11.95 -22.97
N ARG A 193 -7.21 -12.69 -24.08
CA ARG A 193 -6.50 -12.43 -25.35
C ARG A 193 -7.04 -11.21 -26.11
N LEU A 194 -8.29 -10.79 -25.82
CA LEU A 194 -8.95 -9.69 -26.51
C LEU A 194 -8.59 -8.32 -25.91
N PRO A 195 -8.57 -7.25 -26.72
CA PRO A 195 -8.47 -5.89 -26.17
C PRO A 195 -9.72 -5.53 -25.37
N TYR A 196 -9.59 -4.62 -24.42
CA TYR A 196 -10.75 -3.99 -23.81
C TYR A 196 -11.54 -3.20 -24.85
N PRO A 197 -12.90 -3.22 -24.83
CA PRO A 197 -13.72 -2.30 -25.57
C PRO A 197 -13.43 -0.84 -25.16
N GLU A 198 -13.78 0.11 -26.02
CA GLU A 198 -13.40 1.52 -25.84
C GLU A 198 -13.89 2.13 -24.51
N LYS A 199 -15.11 1.79 -24.09
CA LYS A 199 -15.69 2.30 -22.84
C LYS A 199 -14.90 1.83 -21.61
N GLU A 200 -14.63 0.52 -21.51
CA GLU A 200 -13.90 -0.09 -20.43
C GLU A 200 -12.44 0.37 -20.43
N ALA A 201 -11.82 0.52 -21.60
CA ALA A 201 -10.47 1.06 -21.73
C ALA A 201 -10.38 2.51 -21.21
N LYS A 202 -11.37 3.37 -21.49
CA LYS A 202 -11.44 4.74 -20.96
C LYS A 202 -11.61 4.74 -19.44
N GLN A 203 -12.43 3.84 -18.88
CA GLN A 203 -12.58 3.70 -17.43
C GLN A 203 -11.29 3.26 -16.76
N LEU A 204 -10.56 2.30 -17.33
CA LEU A 204 -9.25 1.89 -16.84
C LEU A 204 -8.24 3.05 -16.91
N GLN A 205 -8.23 3.81 -18.01
CA GLN A 205 -7.36 4.97 -18.13
C GLN A 205 -7.64 6.04 -17.09
N GLU A 206 -8.91 6.28 -16.74
CA GLU A 206 -9.30 7.19 -15.66
C GLU A 206 -8.83 6.68 -14.30
N LEU A 207 -8.97 5.38 -14.00
CA LEU A 207 -8.44 4.78 -12.76
C LEU A 207 -6.92 4.91 -12.66
N VAL A 208 -6.20 4.66 -13.75
CA VAL A 208 -4.74 4.83 -13.81
C VAL A 208 -4.35 6.28 -13.52
N LYS A 209 -5.05 7.24 -14.11
CA LYS A 209 -4.80 8.67 -13.87
C LYS A 209 -5.03 9.05 -12.41
N VAL A 210 -6.17 8.67 -11.83
CA VAL A 210 -6.48 8.98 -10.42
C VAL A 210 -5.51 8.26 -9.47
N ALA A 211 -5.05 7.05 -9.80
CA ALA A 211 -4.01 6.38 -9.04
C ALA A 211 -2.70 7.18 -9.03
N GLN A 212 -2.25 7.69 -10.20
CA GLN A 212 -1.06 8.54 -10.32
C GLN A 212 -1.19 9.84 -9.53
N GLU A 213 -2.36 10.49 -9.58
CA GLU A 213 -2.64 11.73 -8.84
C GLU A 213 -2.55 11.54 -7.31
N ASN A 214 -2.75 10.30 -6.83
CA ASN A 214 -2.70 9.92 -5.43
C ASN A 214 -1.46 9.08 -5.06
N GLU A 215 -0.43 9.06 -5.90
CA GLU A 215 0.82 8.32 -5.68
C GLU A 215 0.63 6.82 -5.44
N VAL A 216 -0.37 6.22 -6.10
CA VAL A 216 -0.70 4.79 -6.05
C VAL A 216 -0.33 4.11 -7.36
N ASP A 217 0.44 3.05 -7.31
CA ASP A 217 0.72 2.18 -8.46
C ASP A 217 -0.56 1.38 -8.80
N PHE A 218 -1.17 1.68 -9.96
CA PHE A 218 -2.24 0.87 -10.51
C PHE A 218 -1.63 -0.38 -11.15
N VAL A 219 -1.73 -1.52 -10.46
CA VAL A 219 -1.24 -2.82 -10.94
C VAL A 219 -2.36 -3.51 -11.71
N TRP A 220 -2.22 -3.62 -13.02
CA TRP A 220 -3.17 -4.39 -13.81
C TRP A 220 -2.78 -5.87 -13.78
N ALA A 221 -3.71 -6.72 -13.31
CA ALA A 221 -3.50 -8.15 -13.26
C ALA A 221 -4.19 -8.87 -14.44
N ILE A 222 -3.64 -10.01 -14.87
CA ILE A 222 -4.23 -10.91 -15.85
C ILE A 222 -4.20 -12.34 -15.33
N HIS A 223 -5.24 -13.12 -15.63
CA HIS A 223 -5.43 -14.50 -15.16
C HIS A 223 -5.62 -15.47 -16.34
N PRO A 224 -4.54 -15.83 -17.07
CA PRO A 224 -4.63 -16.64 -18.29
C PRO A 224 -4.67 -18.13 -18.02
N GLY A 225 -4.44 -18.59 -16.79
CA GLY A 225 -4.08 -19.96 -16.43
C GLY A 225 -5.12 -21.03 -16.77
N GLN A 226 -6.40 -20.67 -16.87
CA GLN A 226 -7.49 -21.61 -17.15
C GLN A 226 -7.42 -22.24 -18.56
N ASP A 227 -6.97 -21.47 -19.57
CA ASP A 227 -7.03 -21.88 -20.98
C ASP A 227 -5.78 -21.56 -21.80
N ILE A 228 -4.69 -21.19 -21.15
CA ILE A 228 -3.41 -20.93 -21.82
C ILE A 228 -2.85 -22.19 -22.46
N LYS A 229 -2.44 -22.10 -23.73
CA LYS A 229 -1.97 -23.24 -24.52
C LYS A 229 -0.46 -23.45 -24.48
N TRP A 230 0.27 -22.58 -23.78
CA TRP A 230 1.74 -22.62 -23.65
C TRP A 230 2.50 -22.63 -25.00
N ASN A 231 1.89 -22.06 -26.04
CA ASN A 231 2.49 -21.93 -27.37
C ASN A 231 2.99 -20.51 -27.63
N LYS A 232 3.64 -20.33 -28.76
CA LYS A 232 4.17 -19.01 -29.17
C LYS A 232 3.05 -17.99 -29.35
N GLU A 233 1.90 -18.41 -29.91
CA GLU A 233 0.76 -17.53 -30.18
C GLU A 233 0.20 -16.90 -28.90
N ASP A 234 -0.12 -17.71 -27.87
CA ASP A 234 -0.63 -17.21 -26.60
C ASP A 234 0.37 -16.32 -25.88
N ARG A 235 1.67 -16.65 -25.94
CA ARG A 235 2.73 -15.84 -25.37
C ARG A 235 2.80 -14.45 -26.01
N GLU A 236 2.68 -14.36 -27.32
CA GLU A 236 2.71 -13.08 -28.06
C GLU A 236 1.42 -12.28 -27.88
N LEU A 237 0.26 -12.94 -27.78
CA LEU A 237 -1.01 -12.30 -27.45
C LEU A 237 -0.99 -11.69 -26.05
N LEU A 238 -0.38 -12.39 -25.09
CA LEU A 238 -0.21 -11.87 -23.73
C LEU A 238 0.69 -10.62 -23.71
N LEU A 239 1.83 -10.69 -24.41
CA LEU A 239 2.73 -9.55 -24.55
C LEU A 239 2.04 -8.36 -25.23
N ALA A 240 1.29 -8.60 -26.30
CA ALA A 240 0.52 -7.57 -26.99
C ALA A 240 -0.57 -6.95 -26.09
N LYS A 241 -1.17 -7.73 -25.19
CA LYS A 241 -2.11 -7.23 -24.17
C LYS A 241 -1.42 -6.30 -23.19
N PHE A 242 -0.24 -6.67 -22.68
CA PHE A 242 0.58 -5.84 -21.82
C PHE A 242 0.94 -4.51 -22.49
N GLU A 243 1.35 -4.53 -23.77
CA GLU A 243 1.62 -3.31 -24.55
C GLU A 243 0.39 -2.39 -24.64
N LYS A 244 -0.80 -2.94 -24.86
CA LYS A 244 -2.04 -2.16 -24.89
C LYS A 244 -2.33 -1.51 -23.53
N MET A 245 -2.15 -2.23 -22.43
CA MET A 245 -2.34 -1.70 -21.08
C MET A 245 -1.30 -0.61 -20.77
N TYR A 246 -0.05 -0.80 -21.19
CA TYR A 246 1.00 0.21 -21.09
C TYR A 246 0.62 1.51 -21.81
N HIS A 247 0.02 1.43 -23.02
CA HIS A 247 -0.47 2.59 -23.77
C HIS A 247 -1.67 3.29 -23.10
N LEU A 248 -2.43 2.58 -22.25
CA LEU A 248 -3.46 3.17 -21.39
C LEU A 248 -2.88 3.87 -20.15
N GLY A 249 -1.55 3.82 -19.95
CA GLY A 249 -0.87 4.47 -18.83
C GLY A 249 -0.47 3.52 -17.69
N VAL A 250 -0.81 2.23 -17.75
CA VAL A 250 -0.41 1.24 -16.73
C VAL A 250 1.12 1.08 -16.71
N ARG A 251 1.70 1.05 -15.51
CA ARG A 251 3.15 0.89 -15.28
C ARG A 251 3.48 -0.29 -14.35
N SER A 252 2.47 -0.95 -13.80
CA SER A 252 2.63 -2.08 -12.90
C SER A 252 1.73 -3.22 -13.34
N PHE A 253 2.26 -4.45 -13.33
CA PHE A 253 1.60 -5.61 -13.92
C PHE A 253 1.69 -6.83 -13.03
N ALA A 254 0.64 -7.67 -13.06
CA ALA A 254 0.60 -8.96 -12.40
C ALA A 254 0.06 -10.06 -13.32
N VAL A 255 0.49 -11.30 -13.07
CA VAL A 255 -0.05 -12.49 -13.71
C VAL A 255 -0.48 -13.49 -12.64
N PHE A 256 -1.72 -13.90 -12.69
CA PHE A 256 -2.34 -14.76 -11.69
C PHE A 256 -2.53 -16.18 -12.21
N PHE A 257 -2.22 -17.17 -11.38
CA PHE A 257 -2.41 -18.59 -11.60
C PHE A 257 -3.09 -19.27 -10.41
N ASP A 258 -3.76 -18.47 -9.55
CA ASP A 258 -4.58 -18.97 -8.45
C ASP A 258 -5.86 -19.66 -8.95
N ASP A 259 -6.39 -20.58 -8.16
CA ASP A 259 -7.68 -21.25 -8.37
C ASP A 259 -7.86 -21.90 -9.75
N ILE A 260 -6.78 -22.43 -10.31
CA ILE A 260 -6.78 -23.15 -11.60
C ILE A 260 -6.40 -24.63 -11.44
N SER A 261 -6.62 -25.41 -12.49
CA SER A 261 -6.26 -26.82 -12.55
C SER A 261 -5.66 -27.21 -13.92
N GLY A 262 -5.17 -28.42 -14.03
CA GLY A 262 -4.65 -28.97 -15.29
C GLY A 262 -3.30 -28.38 -15.71
N GLU A 263 -3.09 -28.23 -17.02
CA GLU A 263 -1.81 -27.80 -17.60
C GLU A 263 -1.39 -26.38 -17.20
N GLY A 264 -2.33 -25.53 -16.81
CA GLY A 264 -2.07 -24.18 -16.32
C GLY A 264 -1.21 -24.15 -15.05
N THR A 265 -1.21 -25.22 -14.27
CA THR A 265 -0.52 -25.32 -12.98
C THR A 265 0.96 -25.71 -13.09
N ASN A 266 1.51 -25.89 -14.29
CA ASN A 266 2.90 -26.34 -14.47
C ASN A 266 3.90 -25.22 -14.12
N PRO A 267 4.70 -25.36 -13.03
CA PRO A 267 5.57 -24.28 -12.55
C PRO A 267 6.71 -23.94 -13.51
N VAL A 268 7.17 -24.91 -14.32
CA VAL A 268 8.22 -24.67 -15.31
C VAL A 268 7.68 -23.78 -16.43
N LYS A 269 6.50 -24.09 -16.95
CA LYS A 269 5.84 -23.31 -18.01
C LYS A 269 5.44 -21.91 -17.51
N GLN A 270 4.97 -21.80 -16.26
CA GLN A 270 4.69 -20.52 -15.62
C GLN A 270 5.97 -19.68 -15.53
N ALA A 271 7.08 -20.26 -15.06
CA ALA A 271 8.36 -19.55 -14.94
C ALA A 271 8.90 -19.11 -16.31
N GLU A 272 8.84 -19.97 -17.34
CA GLU A 272 9.27 -19.65 -18.71
C GLU A 272 8.48 -18.47 -19.29
N LEU A 273 7.16 -18.46 -19.11
CA LEU A 273 6.29 -17.37 -19.57
C LEU A 273 6.61 -16.06 -18.87
N LEU A 274 6.70 -16.08 -17.54
CA LEU A 274 6.93 -14.89 -16.74
C LEU A 274 8.33 -14.29 -16.96
N ASN A 275 9.36 -15.14 -17.11
CA ASN A 275 10.69 -14.69 -17.47
C ASN A 275 10.70 -14.06 -18.88
N TYR A 276 9.97 -14.63 -19.82
CA TYR A 276 9.83 -14.04 -21.15
C TYR A 276 9.21 -12.64 -21.10
N ILE A 277 8.14 -12.46 -20.31
CA ILE A 277 7.50 -11.15 -20.12
C ILE A 277 8.47 -10.17 -19.40
N ASP A 278 9.15 -10.63 -18.37
CA ASP A 278 10.14 -9.82 -17.63
C ASP A 278 11.25 -9.30 -18.56
N GLU A 279 11.76 -10.17 -19.44
CA GLU A 279 12.86 -9.83 -20.35
C GLU A 279 12.44 -8.98 -21.55
N HIS A 280 11.27 -9.25 -22.12
CA HIS A 280 10.85 -8.62 -23.38
C HIS A 280 9.89 -7.43 -23.17
N PHE A 281 9.38 -7.23 -21.97
CA PHE A 281 8.47 -6.13 -21.64
C PHE A 281 8.96 -5.32 -20.43
N VAL A 282 9.13 -5.95 -19.26
CA VAL A 282 9.44 -5.21 -18.03
C VAL A 282 10.81 -4.56 -18.09
N LYS A 283 11.85 -5.33 -18.37
CA LYS A 283 13.24 -4.82 -18.40
C LYS A 283 13.57 -3.86 -19.53
N VAL A 284 12.76 -3.85 -20.58
CA VAL A 284 12.97 -2.94 -21.72
C VAL A 284 12.26 -1.60 -21.55
N LYS A 285 11.48 -1.43 -20.48
CA LYS A 285 10.73 -0.21 -20.15
C LYS A 285 11.17 0.32 -18.78
N PRO A 286 11.89 1.46 -18.71
CA PRO A 286 12.50 1.93 -17.47
C PRO A 286 11.49 2.39 -16.41
N ASP A 287 10.24 2.67 -16.82
CA ASP A 287 9.14 3.14 -15.99
C ASP A 287 8.15 2.02 -15.58
N VAL A 288 8.44 0.76 -15.92
CA VAL A 288 7.63 -0.39 -15.50
C VAL A 288 8.21 -1.01 -14.23
N THR A 289 7.34 -1.24 -13.24
CA THR A 289 7.73 -1.87 -11.97
C THR A 289 7.98 -3.38 -12.13
N PRO A 290 8.67 -4.03 -11.19
CA PRO A 290 8.85 -5.48 -11.21
C PRO A 290 7.52 -6.24 -11.30
N LEU A 291 7.47 -7.28 -12.15
CA LEU A 291 6.32 -8.13 -12.35
C LEU A 291 5.92 -8.83 -11.05
N ILE A 292 4.61 -8.96 -10.81
CA ILE A 292 4.04 -9.70 -9.68
C ILE A 292 3.37 -10.97 -10.24
N MET A 293 3.51 -12.10 -9.54
CA MET A 293 2.75 -13.31 -9.83
C MET A 293 2.00 -13.83 -8.60
N CYS A 294 0.78 -14.33 -8.79
CA CYS A 294 0.13 -15.20 -7.82
C CYS A 294 0.32 -16.66 -8.28
N PRO A 295 0.99 -17.51 -7.50
CA PRO A 295 1.22 -18.91 -7.86
C PRO A 295 -0.03 -19.76 -7.67
N THR A 296 -0.10 -20.94 -8.29
CA THR A 296 -1.20 -21.88 -8.06
C THR A 296 -1.19 -22.42 -6.62
N GLU A 297 0.00 -22.75 -6.09
CA GLU A 297 0.15 -23.11 -4.68
C GLU A 297 0.46 -21.86 -3.85
N TYR A 298 -0.55 -21.01 -3.62
CA TYR A 298 -0.41 -19.72 -2.97
C TYR A 298 -0.52 -19.75 -1.43
N ASN A 299 -0.71 -20.92 -0.82
CA ASN A 299 -0.68 -21.11 0.64
C ASN A 299 -0.09 -22.48 1.02
N LYS A 300 0.37 -22.61 2.28
CA LYS A 300 1.06 -23.82 2.75
C LYS A 300 0.17 -25.05 2.78
N SER A 301 -1.10 -24.91 3.14
CA SER A 301 -2.02 -26.05 3.25
C SER A 301 -2.35 -26.71 1.89
N TRP A 302 -2.18 -26.00 0.80
CA TRP A 302 -2.40 -26.49 -0.57
C TRP A 302 -1.09 -26.85 -1.27
N SER A 303 0.05 -26.55 -0.65
CA SER A 303 1.36 -26.87 -1.21
C SER A 303 1.76 -28.30 -0.93
N ASP A 304 2.36 -28.94 -1.92
CA ASP A 304 2.99 -30.24 -1.79
C ASP A 304 4.52 -30.11 -1.98
N PRO A 305 5.30 -29.99 -0.88
CA PRO A 305 6.75 -29.84 -0.98
C PRO A 305 7.45 -30.98 -1.74
N ALA A 306 6.86 -32.20 -1.76
CA ALA A 306 7.43 -33.34 -2.47
C ALA A 306 7.32 -33.19 -3.99
N LYS A 307 6.31 -32.48 -4.48
CA LYS A 307 6.18 -32.12 -5.90
C LYS A 307 7.06 -30.95 -6.31
N GLY A 308 7.50 -30.14 -5.36
CA GLY A 308 8.48 -29.08 -5.58
C GLY A 308 7.98 -27.89 -6.40
N TYR A 309 6.67 -27.60 -6.43
CA TYR A 309 6.11 -26.50 -7.20
C TYR A 309 6.75 -25.14 -6.83
N LEU A 310 6.70 -24.77 -5.55
CA LEU A 310 7.25 -23.50 -5.05
C LEU A 310 8.78 -23.43 -5.21
N THR A 311 9.50 -24.53 -4.95
CA THR A 311 10.94 -24.61 -5.15
C THR A 311 11.31 -24.42 -6.61
N THR A 312 10.54 -25.00 -7.53
CA THR A 312 10.74 -24.82 -8.99
C THR A 312 10.57 -23.33 -9.38
N LEU A 313 9.56 -22.65 -8.85
CA LEU A 313 9.41 -21.20 -9.07
C LEU A 313 10.59 -20.42 -8.48
N GLY A 314 11.01 -20.74 -7.26
CA GLY A 314 12.17 -20.11 -6.61
C GLY A 314 13.47 -20.26 -7.39
N ASP A 315 13.66 -21.43 -8.04
CA ASP A 315 14.86 -21.75 -8.82
C ASP A 315 14.85 -21.13 -10.23
N LYS A 316 13.68 -21.04 -10.86
CA LYS A 316 13.59 -20.74 -12.29
C LYS A 316 13.13 -19.31 -12.61
N LEU A 317 12.37 -18.66 -11.73
CA LEU A 317 11.93 -17.29 -11.96
C LEU A 317 13.07 -16.28 -11.80
N ASN A 318 13.11 -15.30 -12.68
CA ASN A 318 14.00 -14.15 -12.54
C ASN A 318 13.84 -13.52 -11.14
N PRO A 319 14.94 -13.14 -10.46
CA PRO A 319 14.88 -12.65 -9.07
C PRO A 319 14.04 -11.39 -8.87
N SER A 320 13.83 -10.60 -9.93
CA SER A 320 13.00 -9.38 -9.91
C SER A 320 11.52 -9.67 -9.75
N ILE A 321 11.03 -10.84 -10.19
CA ILE A 321 9.59 -11.19 -10.18
C ILE A 321 9.13 -11.45 -8.74
N GLN A 322 8.10 -10.74 -8.31
CA GLN A 322 7.51 -10.87 -6.98
C GLN A 322 6.55 -12.07 -6.94
N ILE A 323 6.56 -12.86 -5.87
CA ILE A 323 5.69 -14.04 -5.71
C ILE A 323 4.75 -13.82 -4.55
N MET A 324 3.43 -13.90 -4.82
CA MET A 324 2.39 -13.70 -3.81
C MET A 324 2.21 -14.94 -2.94
N TRP A 325 1.74 -14.70 -1.69
CA TRP A 325 1.51 -15.72 -0.69
C TRP A 325 0.43 -15.30 0.31
N THR A 326 -0.50 -16.20 0.65
CA THR A 326 -1.60 -15.88 1.58
C THR A 326 -1.36 -16.36 3.02
N GLY A 327 -0.26 -17.08 3.28
CA GLY A 327 0.07 -17.62 4.59
C GLY A 327 -0.06 -19.14 4.68
N ASP A 328 -0.24 -19.66 5.90
CA ASP A 328 -0.35 -21.10 6.12
C ASP A 328 -1.62 -21.72 5.54
N ARG A 329 -2.67 -20.91 5.36
CA ARG A 329 -3.95 -21.24 4.73
C ARG A 329 -4.37 -20.11 3.79
N VAL A 330 -5.49 -20.30 3.08
CA VAL A 330 -6.11 -19.24 2.27
C VAL A 330 -6.40 -18.02 3.15
N ILE A 331 -6.94 -18.24 4.35
CA ILE A 331 -7.21 -17.23 5.36
C ILE A 331 -6.39 -17.61 6.60
N SER A 332 -5.40 -16.80 6.94
CA SER A 332 -4.53 -17.01 8.11
C SER A 332 -3.77 -15.76 8.50
N ASP A 333 -3.27 -15.75 9.72
CA ASP A 333 -2.28 -14.77 10.17
C ASP A 333 -0.96 -14.98 9.43
N ILE A 334 -0.22 -13.91 9.25
CA ILE A 334 1.14 -13.95 8.70
C ILE A 334 2.12 -14.01 9.86
N THR A 335 2.77 -15.16 10.00
CA THR A 335 3.65 -15.47 11.12
C THR A 335 5.11 -15.56 10.70
N GLN A 336 6.04 -15.41 11.66
CA GLN A 336 7.47 -15.60 11.45
C GLN A 336 7.78 -16.97 10.81
N ASP A 337 7.22 -18.04 11.33
CA ASP A 337 7.46 -19.40 10.83
C ASP A 337 6.91 -19.58 9.41
N GLY A 338 5.72 -19.02 9.14
CA GLY A 338 5.10 -19.06 7.82
C GLY A 338 5.92 -18.29 6.76
N ILE A 339 6.41 -17.12 7.11
CA ILE A 339 7.28 -16.30 6.22
C ILE A 339 8.62 -17.00 5.96
N GLN A 340 9.24 -17.54 7.00
CA GLN A 340 10.50 -18.28 6.82
C GLN A 340 10.28 -19.48 5.90
N TRP A 341 9.21 -20.26 6.13
CA TRP A 341 8.88 -21.44 5.35
C TRP A 341 8.74 -21.14 3.84
N ILE A 342 8.05 -20.06 3.49
CA ILE A 342 7.86 -19.69 2.07
C ILE A 342 9.12 -19.09 1.47
N ASN A 343 9.80 -18.17 2.16
CA ASN A 343 10.97 -17.47 1.66
C ASN A 343 12.13 -18.43 1.31
N GLU A 344 12.32 -19.50 2.12
CA GLU A 344 13.28 -20.56 1.83
C GLU A 344 13.00 -21.28 0.50
N ARG A 345 11.71 -21.48 0.16
CA ARG A 345 11.30 -22.19 -1.06
C ARG A 345 11.35 -21.31 -2.30
N ILE A 346 10.82 -20.10 -2.21
CA ILE A 346 10.80 -19.17 -3.34
C ILE A 346 12.09 -18.35 -3.51
N LYS A 347 13.04 -18.48 -2.55
CA LYS A 347 14.37 -17.83 -2.53
C LYS A 347 14.35 -16.30 -2.62
N ARG A 348 13.29 -15.70 -2.09
CA ARG A 348 13.07 -14.24 -2.01
C ARG A 348 12.04 -13.89 -0.96
N PRO A 349 11.95 -12.63 -0.50
CA PRO A 349 10.86 -12.19 0.35
C PRO A 349 9.51 -12.37 -0.35
N ALA A 350 8.53 -12.99 0.34
CA ALA A 350 7.19 -13.17 -0.19
C ALA A 350 6.45 -11.84 -0.29
N TYR A 351 5.59 -11.73 -1.30
CA TYR A 351 4.63 -10.65 -1.45
C TYR A 351 3.30 -11.11 -0.86
N ILE A 352 2.84 -10.52 0.25
CA ILE A 352 1.67 -11.00 0.97
C ILE A 352 0.39 -10.53 0.29
N TRP A 353 -0.48 -11.49 -0.04
CA TRP A 353 -1.89 -11.31 -0.33
C TRP A 353 -2.67 -11.75 0.90
N TRP A 354 -3.05 -10.82 1.74
CA TRP A 354 -3.72 -11.13 3.00
C TRP A 354 -5.24 -11.13 2.83
N ASN A 355 -5.87 -12.29 3.10
CA ASN A 355 -7.31 -12.47 2.92
C ASN A 355 -8.10 -12.00 4.17
N PHE A 356 -8.11 -10.70 4.41
CA PHE A 356 -8.95 -9.96 5.33
C PHE A 356 -9.05 -8.51 4.84
N PRO A 357 -10.22 -7.85 4.82
CA PRO A 357 -11.52 -8.28 5.35
C PRO A 357 -12.41 -9.01 4.33
N VAL A 358 -11.86 -9.68 3.33
CA VAL A 358 -12.65 -10.44 2.35
C VAL A 358 -13.66 -11.33 3.08
N SER A 359 -14.93 -11.26 2.67
CA SER A 359 -16.05 -12.00 3.29
C SER A 359 -16.83 -12.85 2.31
N ASP A 360 -16.24 -13.17 1.15
CA ASP A 360 -16.89 -13.97 0.10
C ASP A 360 -17.22 -15.41 0.52
N TYR A 361 -16.56 -15.92 1.55
CA TYR A 361 -16.84 -17.22 2.18
C TYR A 361 -17.88 -17.14 3.31
N VAL A 362 -18.28 -15.92 3.76
CA VAL A 362 -19.27 -15.65 4.83
C VAL A 362 -20.14 -14.44 4.45
N ARG A 363 -20.78 -14.50 3.29
CA ARG A 363 -21.48 -13.36 2.65
C ARG A 363 -22.62 -12.74 3.45
N ASP A 364 -23.11 -13.41 4.47
CA ASP A 364 -24.12 -12.94 5.41
C ASP A 364 -23.53 -12.15 6.59
N HIS A 365 -22.21 -11.86 6.58
CA HIS A 365 -21.53 -11.18 7.64
C HIS A 365 -20.47 -10.20 7.09
N LEU A 366 -20.37 -8.99 7.69
CA LEU A 366 -19.32 -8.04 7.40
C LEU A 366 -18.14 -8.26 8.34
N LEU A 367 -16.92 -8.01 7.84
CA LEU A 367 -15.69 -8.10 8.62
C LEU A 367 -15.13 -6.68 8.84
N MET A 368 -15.70 -5.96 9.81
CA MET A 368 -15.38 -4.57 10.12
C MET A 368 -14.60 -4.41 11.43
N GLY A 369 -14.13 -5.50 12.02
CA GLY A 369 -13.38 -5.50 13.27
C GLY A 369 -11.94 -5.04 13.14
N PRO A 370 -11.22 -4.99 14.28
CA PRO A 370 -9.81 -4.64 14.33
C PRO A 370 -8.94 -5.61 13.52
N VAL A 371 -7.87 -5.11 12.90
CA VAL A 371 -6.85 -5.92 12.23
C VAL A 371 -5.82 -6.37 13.28
N TYR A 372 -5.68 -7.66 13.52
CA TYR A 372 -4.70 -8.24 14.44
C TYR A 372 -4.27 -9.65 14.03
N GLY A 373 -3.29 -10.23 14.72
CA GLY A 373 -2.80 -11.59 14.50
C GLY A 373 -1.53 -11.66 13.64
N ASN A 374 -1.28 -10.69 12.76
CA ASN A 374 -0.04 -10.64 11.98
C ASN A 374 1.16 -10.28 12.85
N ASP A 375 2.29 -10.96 12.64
CA ASP A 375 3.54 -10.67 13.33
C ASP A 375 4.07 -9.28 12.98
N THR A 376 4.46 -8.51 13.99
CA THR A 376 4.91 -7.11 13.84
C THR A 376 6.43 -6.97 13.62
N GLN A 377 7.19 -8.07 13.66
CA GLN A 377 8.66 -8.06 13.58
C GLN A 377 9.21 -8.57 12.25
N ILE A 378 8.35 -8.91 11.27
CA ILE A 378 8.72 -9.56 10.02
C ILE A 378 8.68 -8.66 8.78
N ALA A 379 8.52 -7.35 8.95
CA ALA A 379 8.39 -6.43 7.84
C ALA A 379 9.53 -6.52 6.80
N ASN A 380 10.75 -6.71 7.25
CA ASN A 380 11.95 -6.85 6.42
C ASN A 380 12.05 -8.21 5.69
N GLN A 381 11.16 -9.14 5.98
CA GLN A 381 11.09 -10.46 5.35
C GLN A 381 9.99 -10.56 4.29
N MET A 382 9.25 -9.48 4.08
CA MET A 382 8.19 -9.36 3.07
C MET A 382 8.58 -8.31 2.03
N SER A 383 8.29 -8.58 0.75
CA SER A 383 8.48 -7.57 -0.31
C SER A 383 7.30 -6.64 -0.44
N GLY A 384 6.10 -7.08 -0.07
CA GLY A 384 4.86 -6.33 -0.08
C GLY A 384 3.79 -6.93 0.81
N PHE A 385 2.79 -6.13 1.13
CA PHE A 385 1.61 -6.53 1.90
C PHE A 385 0.36 -5.85 1.33
N VAL A 386 -0.50 -6.62 0.67
CA VAL A 386 -1.79 -6.14 0.17
C VAL A 386 -2.92 -6.93 0.82
N THR A 387 -4.00 -6.23 1.15
CA THR A 387 -5.20 -6.82 1.73
C THR A 387 -6.25 -7.10 0.65
N ASN A 388 -6.96 -8.23 0.74
CA ASN A 388 -8.12 -8.55 -0.09
C ASN A 388 -9.39 -8.09 0.63
N PRO A 389 -10.15 -7.12 0.08
CA PRO A 389 -11.28 -6.49 0.75
C PRO A 389 -12.58 -7.26 0.57
N MET A 390 -13.65 -6.78 1.25
CA MET A 390 -15.03 -7.20 0.97
C MET A 390 -15.53 -6.61 -0.36
N GLU A 391 -16.59 -7.19 -0.93
CA GLU A 391 -17.37 -6.58 -2.02
C GLU A 391 -18.01 -5.22 -1.64
N HIS A 392 -18.07 -4.90 -0.36
CA HIS A 392 -18.55 -3.63 0.21
C HIS A 392 -17.39 -2.64 0.37
N ALA A 393 -17.12 -1.84 -0.66
CA ALA A 393 -15.95 -0.96 -0.74
C ALA A 393 -15.82 -0.01 0.46
N GLU A 394 -16.90 0.67 0.86
CA GLU A 394 -16.84 1.65 1.96
C GLU A 394 -16.65 0.96 3.32
N ALA A 395 -17.32 -0.16 3.57
CA ALA A 395 -17.12 -0.93 4.81
C ALA A 395 -15.70 -1.49 4.95
N SER A 396 -15.06 -1.82 3.83
CA SER A 396 -13.68 -2.30 3.78
C SER A 396 -12.64 -1.26 4.23
N LYS A 397 -12.96 0.03 4.15
CA LYS A 397 -12.04 1.12 4.51
C LYS A 397 -11.55 1.04 5.96
N ILE A 398 -12.34 0.51 6.89
CA ILE A 398 -11.93 0.34 8.29
C ILE A 398 -10.71 -0.59 8.40
N ALA A 399 -10.78 -1.75 7.77
CA ALA A 399 -9.67 -2.69 7.74
C ALA A 399 -8.50 -2.18 6.90
N ILE A 400 -8.77 -1.56 5.74
CA ILE A 400 -7.75 -1.00 4.84
C ILE A 400 -6.92 0.07 5.56
N TYR A 401 -7.56 0.96 6.33
CA TYR A 401 -6.86 1.95 7.17
C TYR A 401 -5.93 1.29 8.19
N SER A 402 -6.41 0.24 8.84
CA SER A 402 -5.62 -0.51 9.82
C SER A 402 -4.44 -1.23 9.16
N VAL A 403 -4.64 -1.81 7.97
CA VAL A 403 -3.56 -2.43 7.18
C VAL A 403 -2.53 -1.39 6.72
N ALA A 404 -2.96 -0.19 6.34
CA ALA A 404 -2.04 0.90 6.00
C ALA A 404 -1.11 1.22 7.18
N SER A 405 -1.67 1.35 8.38
CA SER A 405 -0.90 1.60 9.62
C SER A 405 0.03 0.45 9.98
N TYR A 406 -0.45 -0.79 9.89
CA TYR A 406 0.38 -1.98 10.12
C TYR A 406 1.55 -2.03 9.11
N ALA A 407 1.29 -1.91 7.83
CA ALA A 407 2.32 -2.05 6.81
C ALA A 407 3.35 -0.89 6.82
N TRP A 408 2.94 0.28 7.30
CA TRP A 408 3.83 1.44 7.44
C TRP A 408 4.79 1.29 8.61
N ASN A 409 4.28 0.98 9.81
CA ASN A 409 5.08 0.88 11.03
C ASN A 409 4.57 -0.23 11.95
N PRO A 410 4.80 -1.51 11.61
CA PRO A 410 4.23 -2.62 12.37
C PRO A 410 4.68 -2.66 13.81
N THR A 411 5.91 -2.22 14.13
CA THR A 411 6.44 -2.23 15.50
C THR A 411 5.72 -1.27 16.46
N LYS A 412 5.08 -0.22 15.91
CA LYS A 412 4.28 0.74 16.68
C LYS A 412 2.77 0.57 16.46
N TYR A 413 2.38 -0.38 15.63
CA TYR A 413 0.99 -0.66 15.33
C TYR A 413 0.21 -1.09 16.59
N ASN A 414 -0.95 -0.48 16.79
CA ASN A 414 -1.90 -0.85 17.85
C ASN A 414 -3.26 -1.09 17.21
N SER A 415 -3.69 -2.32 17.19
CA SER A 415 -4.89 -2.78 16.49
C SER A 415 -6.16 -2.04 16.94
N GLU A 416 -6.42 -1.98 18.24
CA GLU A 416 -7.65 -1.39 18.78
C GLU A 416 -7.66 0.14 18.60
N LYS A 417 -6.53 0.81 18.91
CA LYS A 417 -6.43 2.25 18.70
C LYS A 417 -6.63 2.61 17.23
N THR A 418 -5.95 1.89 16.33
CA THR A 418 -6.02 2.18 14.89
C THR A 418 -7.42 1.92 14.33
N TRP A 419 -8.13 0.91 14.85
CA TRP A 419 -9.52 0.65 14.50
C TRP A 419 -10.45 1.82 14.88
N LYS A 420 -10.30 2.36 16.09
CA LYS A 420 -11.03 3.55 16.52
C LYS A 420 -10.67 4.79 15.71
N ASP A 421 -9.38 4.98 15.42
CA ASP A 421 -8.90 6.07 14.56
C ASP A 421 -9.50 5.96 13.13
N ALA A 422 -9.63 4.73 12.59
CA ALA A 422 -10.25 4.48 11.29
C ALA A 422 -11.72 4.92 11.27
N ILE A 423 -12.48 4.56 12.29
CA ILE A 423 -13.89 4.91 12.44
C ILE A 423 -14.07 6.44 12.49
N MET A 424 -13.26 7.11 13.32
CA MET A 424 -13.26 8.57 13.41
C MET A 424 -12.85 9.26 12.11
N ASN A 425 -11.92 8.68 11.36
CA ASN A 425 -11.48 9.22 10.07
C ASN A 425 -12.54 9.06 8.98
N ILE A 426 -13.20 7.89 8.93
CA ILE A 426 -14.13 7.54 7.84
C ILE A 426 -15.50 8.24 8.02
N LEU A 427 -15.99 8.33 9.24
CA LEU A 427 -17.32 8.90 9.54
C LEU A 427 -17.32 9.69 10.84
N PRO A 428 -16.62 10.85 10.90
CA PRO A 428 -16.47 11.63 12.14
C PRO A 428 -17.81 12.08 12.75
N ASP A 429 -18.80 12.42 11.92
CA ASP A 429 -20.10 12.93 12.37
C ASP A 429 -21.01 11.85 13.01
N ALA A 430 -20.70 10.56 12.80
CA ALA A 430 -21.44 9.42 13.35
C ALA A 430 -20.49 8.29 13.80
N ALA A 431 -19.33 8.65 14.36
CA ALA A 431 -18.29 7.70 14.74
C ALA A 431 -18.77 6.71 15.81
N THR A 432 -19.57 7.16 16.79
CA THR A 432 -20.12 6.30 17.85
C THR A 432 -21.06 5.24 17.30
N GLU A 433 -21.93 5.61 16.36
CA GLU A 433 -22.87 4.69 15.71
C GLU A 433 -22.13 3.71 14.81
N LEU A 434 -21.09 4.18 14.09
CA LEU A 434 -20.26 3.33 13.25
C LEU A 434 -19.44 2.36 14.11
N GLU A 435 -18.88 2.80 15.24
CA GLU A 435 -18.16 1.94 16.18
C GLU A 435 -19.05 0.80 16.70
N PHE A 436 -20.26 1.15 17.14
CA PHE A 436 -21.24 0.18 17.58
C PHE A 436 -21.62 -0.81 16.47
N PHE A 437 -21.91 -0.32 15.26
CA PHE A 437 -22.22 -1.17 14.12
C PHE A 437 -21.06 -2.09 13.75
N ALA A 438 -19.83 -1.56 13.66
CA ALA A 438 -18.64 -2.31 13.29
C ALA A 438 -18.28 -3.38 14.34
N ALA A 439 -18.47 -3.09 15.64
CA ALA A 439 -18.26 -4.05 16.72
C ALA A 439 -19.20 -5.28 16.62
N HIS A 440 -20.43 -5.08 16.12
CA HIS A 440 -21.40 -6.16 15.88
C HIS A 440 -21.26 -6.83 14.51
N ASN A 441 -20.37 -6.32 13.66
CA ASN A 441 -20.02 -6.84 12.33
C ASN A 441 -18.51 -7.12 12.23
N SER A 442 -17.94 -7.70 13.26
CA SER A 442 -16.58 -8.20 13.30
C SER A 442 -16.58 -9.70 13.55
N ASP A 443 -15.46 -10.37 13.25
CA ASP A 443 -15.36 -11.75 13.64
C ASP A 443 -15.20 -11.89 15.15
N LEU A 444 -15.60 -13.05 15.68
CA LEU A 444 -15.55 -13.39 17.10
C LEU A 444 -14.36 -14.30 17.43
N GLY A 445 -13.50 -14.56 16.45
CA GLY A 445 -12.32 -15.40 16.63
C GLY A 445 -11.15 -14.63 17.23
N PRO A 446 -10.12 -15.35 17.71
CA PRO A 446 -8.94 -14.73 18.34
C PRO A 446 -8.06 -13.95 17.38
N ASN A 447 -8.24 -14.07 16.07
CA ASN A 447 -7.38 -13.53 15.02
C ASN A 447 -8.10 -12.58 14.06
N GLY A 448 -9.21 -11.98 14.43
CA GLY A 448 -9.89 -10.97 13.61
C GLY A 448 -10.48 -11.42 12.26
N HIS A 449 -10.12 -12.60 11.76
CA HIS A 449 -10.59 -13.16 10.49
C HIS A 449 -10.99 -14.63 10.58
N LYS A 450 -11.17 -15.14 11.79
CA LYS A 450 -11.70 -16.49 12.06
C LYS A 450 -13.15 -16.39 12.47
N TYR A 451 -14.01 -16.10 11.52
CA TYR A 451 -15.44 -16.02 11.74
C TYR A 451 -16.00 -17.35 12.23
N ARG A 452 -16.80 -17.30 13.31
CA ARG A 452 -17.58 -18.41 13.83
C ARG A 452 -19.05 -18.06 13.78
N ARG A 453 -19.74 -18.68 12.86
CA ARG A 453 -21.15 -18.38 12.57
C ARG A 453 -22.07 -18.59 13.78
N GLU A 454 -21.75 -19.56 14.63
CA GLU A 454 -22.51 -19.89 15.82
C GLU A 454 -22.44 -18.80 16.91
N GLU A 455 -21.46 -17.92 16.81
CA GLU A 455 -21.18 -16.88 17.81
C GLU A 455 -21.65 -15.49 17.36
N SER A 456 -22.13 -15.35 16.13
CA SER A 456 -22.57 -14.06 15.56
C SER A 456 -24.02 -13.70 15.92
#